data_95a0cd45f22dc52efb61ed98a9f89873
#
_entry.id   95a0cd45f22dc52efb61ed98a9f89873
#
_cell.length_a   1.000
_cell.length_b   1.000
_cell.length_c   1.000
_cell.angle_alpha   90.00
_cell.angle_beta   90.00
_cell.angle_gamma   90.00
#
_symmetry.space_group_name_H-M   'P 1'
#
loop_
_entity.id
_entity.type
_entity.pdbx_description
1 polymer ?
#
loop_
_entity_poly.entity_id
_entity_poly.type
_entity_poly.pdbx_seq_one_letter_code
_entity_poly.pdbx_strand_id
1 'polypeptide(L)'
;RDVLGAALHVAPHAIAIVVDEAGRPSLDPAHRVPLDFNVSHAGEHALIAWAPAGRVGVDIECCHRPTDWRALAGEVCAPAEIAYLDSLPDDARASAFMRVWAAKEALLKALGTGIVGGLGAFAVVPPRDAATPATTIVE
;
A
#
# COMPACT_ATOMS: atom_id res chain seq x y z
N ARG A 1 1.97 -7.55 16.22
CA ARG A 1 3.08 -7.46 17.19
C ARG A 1 4.09 -8.59 17.02
N ASP A 2 3.67 -9.80 16.67
CA ASP A 2 4.58 -10.95 16.50
C ASP A 2 5.65 -10.68 15.44
N VAL A 3 5.26 -10.16 14.28
CA VAL A 3 6.19 -9.80 13.19
C VAL A 3 7.21 -8.75 13.65
N LEU A 4 6.75 -7.69 14.31
CA LEU A 4 7.63 -6.62 14.81
C LEU A 4 8.52 -7.10 15.96
N GLY A 5 7.98 -7.96 16.83
CA GLY A 5 8.76 -8.60 17.90
C GLY A 5 9.90 -9.45 17.36
N ALA A 6 9.61 -10.23 16.32
CA ALA A 6 10.64 -11.01 15.63
C ALA A 6 11.70 -10.12 14.97
N ALA A 7 11.27 -9.05 14.28
CA ALA A 7 12.19 -8.10 13.63
C ALA A 7 13.09 -7.35 14.62
N LEU A 8 12.57 -7.05 15.81
CA LEU A 8 13.29 -6.31 16.86
C LEU A 8 13.95 -7.21 17.92
N HIS A 9 13.79 -8.53 17.83
CA HIS A 9 14.27 -9.50 18.81
C HIS A 9 13.75 -9.25 20.23
N VAL A 10 12.47 -8.84 20.34
CA VAL A 10 11.79 -8.62 21.63
C VAL A 10 10.47 -9.40 21.68
N ALA A 11 9.99 -9.66 22.88
CA ALA A 11 8.71 -10.35 23.04
C ALA A 11 7.54 -9.51 22.45
N PRO A 12 6.58 -10.12 21.76
CA PRO A 12 5.46 -9.40 21.12
C PRO A 12 4.68 -8.46 22.05
N HIS A 13 4.53 -8.85 23.33
CA HIS A 13 3.83 -8.03 24.32
C HIS A 13 4.61 -6.77 24.75
N ALA A 14 5.94 -6.74 24.50
CA ALA A 14 6.78 -5.57 24.74
C ALA A 14 6.69 -4.53 23.61
N ILE A 15 6.08 -4.88 22.47
CA ILE A 15 5.90 -3.94 21.36
C ILE A 15 4.79 -2.96 21.69
N ALA A 16 5.16 -1.73 21.99
CA ALA A 16 4.25 -0.60 22.12
C ALA A 16 4.05 0.05 20.74
N ILE A 17 2.78 0.27 20.38
CA ILE A 17 2.37 0.89 19.12
C ILE A 17 1.53 2.11 19.49
N VAL A 18 1.82 3.23 18.85
CA VAL A 18 1.05 4.46 18.88
C VAL A 18 0.38 4.68 17.54
N VAL A 19 -0.70 5.43 17.52
CA VAL A 19 -1.45 5.76 16.28
C VAL A 19 -1.52 7.27 16.20
N ASP A 20 -1.16 7.83 15.03
CA ASP A 20 -1.25 9.26 14.80
C ASP A 20 -2.70 9.73 14.49
N GLU A 21 -2.88 11.03 14.31
CA GLU A 21 -4.18 11.64 14.02
C GLU A 21 -4.78 11.16 12.68
N ALA A 22 -3.96 10.72 11.73
CA ALA A 22 -4.38 10.15 10.46
C ALA A 22 -4.71 8.64 10.54
N GLY A 23 -4.55 8.03 11.72
CA GLY A 23 -4.79 6.61 11.94
C GLY A 23 -3.61 5.71 11.57
N ARG A 24 -2.43 6.26 11.25
CA ARG A 24 -1.25 5.47 10.91
C ARG A 24 -0.60 4.92 12.19
N PRO A 25 -0.41 3.60 12.28
CA PRO A 25 0.32 3.02 13.39
C PRO A 25 1.84 3.21 13.21
N SER A 26 2.53 3.43 14.32
CA SER A 26 3.99 3.48 14.42
C SER A 26 4.48 2.87 15.73
N LEU A 27 5.77 2.52 15.79
CA LEU A 27 6.36 2.13 17.06
C LEU A 27 6.37 3.32 18.02
N ASP A 28 6.11 3.05 19.30
CA ASP A 28 6.30 4.05 20.35
C ASP A 28 7.77 4.53 20.33
N PRO A 29 8.03 5.85 20.37
CA PRO A 29 9.38 6.41 20.38
C PRO A 29 10.29 5.86 21.48
N ALA A 30 9.72 5.32 22.56
CA ALA A 30 10.46 4.68 23.64
C ALA A 30 11.28 3.46 23.18
N HIS A 31 10.93 2.83 22.04
CA HIS A 31 11.73 1.74 21.46
C HIS A 31 13.08 2.19 20.93
N ARG A 32 13.25 3.47 20.57
CA ARG A 32 14.51 4.07 20.09
C ARG A 32 15.13 3.34 18.88
N VAL A 33 14.30 2.78 18.03
CA VAL A 33 14.73 2.11 16.79
C VAL A 33 14.12 2.79 15.58
N PRO A 34 14.87 3.00 14.49
CA PRO A 34 14.40 3.67 13.30
C PRO A 34 13.63 2.72 12.38
N LEU A 35 12.72 1.92 12.93
CA LEU A 35 11.91 0.98 12.15
C LEU A 35 10.56 1.62 11.83
N ASP A 36 10.24 1.74 10.55
CA ASP A 36 8.89 2.06 10.08
C ASP A 36 8.15 0.78 9.70
N PHE A 37 6.84 0.78 9.85
CA PHE A 37 5.99 -0.30 9.38
C PHE A 37 4.64 0.20 8.91
N ASN A 38 4.00 -0.59 8.07
CA ASN A 38 2.65 -0.33 7.60
C ASN A 38 1.86 -1.63 7.50
N VAL A 39 0.54 -1.52 7.60
CA VAL A 39 -0.38 -2.67 7.58
C VAL A 39 -1.53 -2.37 6.62
N SER A 40 -1.94 -3.36 5.86
CA SER A 40 -3.18 -3.33 5.09
C SER A 40 -3.91 -4.68 5.21
N HIS A 41 -5.21 -4.68 5.06
CA HIS A 41 -6.01 -5.90 5.10
C HIS A 41 -7.19 -5.85 4.11
N ALA A 42 -7.49 -7.00 3.50
CA ALA A 42 -8.67 -7.19 2.66
C ALA A 42 -9.27 -8.59 2.91
N GLY A 43 -10.54 -8.64 3.31
CA GLY A 43 -11.17 -9.89 3.71
C GLY A 43 -10.44 -10.56 4.87
N GLU A 44 -10.01 -11.82 4.67
CA GLU A 44 -9.27 -12.61 5.66
C GLU A 44 -7.74 -12.47 5.55
N HIS A 45 -7.26 -11.65 4.62
CA HIS A 45 -5.83 -11.46 4.37
C HIS A 45 -5.33 -10.15 4.96
N ALA A 46 -4.12 -10.17 5.50
CA ALA A 46 -3.41 -8.98 5.94
C ALA A 46 -1.97 -8.99 5.44
N LEU A 47 -1.46 -7.82 5.08
CA LEU A 47 -0.06 -7.60 4.76
C LEU A 47 0.56 -6.68 5.82
N ILE A 48 1.78 -7.00 6.21
CA ILE A 48 2.60 -6.17 7.07
C ILE A 48 3.93 -5.97 6.36
N ALA A 49 4.28 -4.71 6.10
CA ALA A 49 5.58 -4.33 5.60
C ALA A 49 6.34 -3.55 6.68
N TRP A 50 7.64 -3.74 6.76
CA TRP A 50 8.51 -2.99 7.67
C TRP A 50 9.87 -2.72 7.02
N ALA A 51 10.50 -1.62 7.43
CA ALA A 51 11.81 -1.22 6.95
C ALA A 51 12.65 -0.68 8.12
N PRO A 52 13.97 -1.01 8.18
CA PRO A 52 14.86 -0.53 9.24
C PRO A 52 15.21 0.95 9.10
N ALA A 53 14.94 1.54 7.95
CA ALA A 53 15.12 2.96 7.67
C ALA A 53 14.17 3.39 6.54
N GLY A 54 13.87 4.69 6.46
CA GLY A 54 12.92 5.23 5.49
C GLY A 54 11.47 4.99 5.89
N ARG A 55 10.55 5.22 4.95
CA ARG A 55 9.12 4.99 5.15
C ARG A 55 8.64 3.86 4.25
N VAL A 56 7.72 3.07 4.75
CA VAL A 56 7.13 1.95 4.02
C VAL A 56 5.61 2.07 3.99
N GLY A 57 5.03 1.73 2.85
CA GLY A 57 3.60 1.57 2.70
C GLY A 57 3.26 0.25 2.02
N VAL A 58 2.15 -0.33 2.41
CA VAL A 58 1.64 -1.56 1.80
C VAL A 58 0.13 -1.45 1.66
N ASP A 59 -0.37 -2.00 0.55
CA ASP A 59 -1.80 -2.15 0.36
C ASP A 59 -2.15 -3.51 -0.25
N ILE A 60 -3.32 -4.00 0.09
CA ILE A 60 -3.90 -5.24 -0.44
C ILE A 60 -5.37 -5.01 -0.77
N GLU A 61 -5.78 -5.45 -1.95
CA GLU A 61 -7.14 -5.32 -2.43
C GLU A 61 -7.71 -6.65 -2.91
N CYS A 62 -9.01 -6.83 -2.76
CA CYS A 62 -9.70 -8.01 -3.23
C CYS A 62 -10.02 -7.89 -4.73
N CYS A 63 -9.33 -8.64 -5.59
CA CYS A 63 -9.54 -8.64 -7.03
C CYS A 63 -10.92 -9.17 -7.48
N HIS A 64 -11.63 -9.87 -6.60
CA HIS A 64 -12.95 -10.45 -6.91
C HIS A 64 -14.12 -9.56 -6.44
N ARG A 65 -13.84 -8.41 -5.84
CA ARG A 65 -14.90 -7.47 -5.50
C ARG A 65 -15.47 -6.87 -6.78
N PRO A 66 -16.80 -6.93 -6.99
CA PRO A 66 -17.42 -6.30 -8.14
C PRO A 66 -17.27 -4.79 -7.99
N THR A 67 -16.27 -4.24 -8.64
CA THR A 67 -15.99 -2.81 -8.66
C THR A 67 -16.16 -2.33 -10.08
N ASP A 68 -16.96 -1.29 -10.28
CA ASP A 68 -16.99 -0.59 -11.56
C ASP A 68 -15.69 0.20 -11.74
N TRP A 69 -14.64 -0.53 -12.07
CA TRP A 69 -13.31 0.06 -12.22
C TRP A 69 -13.27 1.13 -13.32
N ARG A 70 -14.14 1.04 -14.35
CA ARG A 70 -14.20 2.04 -15.43
C ARG A 70 -14.69 3.38 -14.90
N ALA A 71 -15.70 3.39 -14.05
CA ALA A 71 -16.17 4.62 -13.42
C ALA A 71 -15.11 5.26 -12.52
N LEU A 72 -14.32 4.43 -11.83
CA LEU A 72 -13.28 4.92 -10.90
C LEU A 72 -11.96 5.30 -11.61
N ALA A 73 -11.68 4.73 -12.77
CA ALA A 73 -10.41 4.95 -13.46
C ALA A 73 -10.14 6.44 -13.76
N GLY A 74 -11.18 7.22 -14.06
CA GLY A 74 -11.06 8.66 -14.33
C GLY A 74 -10.62 9.48 -13.11
N GLU A 75 -10.90 9.01 -11.90
CA GLU A 75 -10.53 9.69 -10.66
C GLU A 75 -9.20 9.17 -10.08
N VAL A 76 -8.91 7.90 -10.32
CA VAL A 76 -7.79 7.17 -9.72
C VAL A 76 -6.56 7.17 -10.61
N CYS A 77 -6.74 6.98 -11.92
CA CYS A 77 -5.64 6.75 -12.85
C CYS A 77 -5.15 8.05 -13.49
N ALA A 78 -3.83 8.22 -13.53
CA ALA A 78 -3.20 9.21 -14.39
C ALA A 78 -3.36 8.83 -15.88
N PRO A 79 -3.23 9.77 -16.84
CA PRO A 79 -3.41 9.47 -18.26
C PRO A 79 -2.55 8.31 -18.80
N ALA A 80 -1.32 8.16 -18.31
CA ALA A 80 -0.43 7.07 -18.68
C ALA A 80 -0.93 5.70 -18.21
N GLU A 81 -1.60 5.65 -17.06
CA GLU A 81 -2.18 4.43 -16.52
C GLU A 81 -3.47 4.06 -17.24
N ILE A 82 -4.28 5.03 -17.65
CA ILE A 82 -5.45 4.79 -18.51
C ILE A 82 -4.98 4.18 -19.83
N ALA A 83 -3.96 4.77 -20.48
CA ALA A 83 -3.39 4.24 -21.72
C ALA A 83 -2.84 2.81 -21.53
N TYR A 84 -2.22 2.53 -20.39
CA TYR A 84 -1.77 1.18 -20.03
C TYR A 84 -2.96 0.21 -19.93
N LEU A 85 -4.01 0.57 -19.19
CA LEU A 85 -5.20 -0.26 -19.04
C LEU A 85 -5.89 -0.53 -20.39
N ASP A 86 -5.99 0.49 -21.24
CA ASP A 86 -6.59 0.37 -22.57
C ASP A 86 -5.79 -0.54 -23.51
N SER A 87 -4.48 -0.66 -23.29
CA SER A 87 -3.61 -1.56 -24.07
C SER A 87 -3.78 -3.04 -23.72
N LEU A 88 -4.45 -3.35 -22.60
CA LEU A 88 -4.65 -4.71 -22.12
C LEU A 88 -5.92 -5.36 -22.70
N PRO A 89 -5.96 -6.71 -22.79
CA PRO A 89 -7.20 -7.45 -23.05
C PRO A 89 -8.28 -7.11 -22.00
N ASP A 90 -9.53 -7.14 -22.42
CA ASP A 90 -10.68 -6.70 -21.57
C ASP A 90 -10.75 -7.45 -20.24
N ASP A 91 -10.48 -8.74 -20.24
CA ASP A 91 -10.50 -9.62 -19.07
C ASP A 91 -9.35 -9.32 -18.07
N ALA A 92 -8.27 -8.70 -18.53
CA ALA A 92 -7.13 -8.31 -17.71
C ALA A 92 -7.27 -6.92 -17.07
N ARG A 93 -8.11 -6.04 -17.63
CA ARG A 93 -8.16 -4.62 -17.23
C ARG A 93 -8.58 -4.40 -15.78
N ALA A 94 -9.61 -5.11 -15.33
CA ALA A 94 -10.09 -4.96 -13.95
C ALA A 94 -9.01 -5.31 -12.92
N SER A 95 -8.31 -6.42 -13.12
CA SER A 95 -7.24 -6.83 -12.21
C SER A 95 -6.01 -5.90 -12.30
N ALA A 96 -5.72 -5.37 -13.49
CA ALA A 96 -4.66 -4.38 -13.68
C ALA A 96 -5.00 -3.06 -12.99
N PHE A 97 -6.25 -2.59 -13.08
CA PHE A 97 -6.72 -1.43 -12.34
C PHE A 97 -6.55 -1.59 -10.82
N MET A 98 -6.94 -2.74 -10.27
CA MET A 98 -6.77 -3.00 -8.83
C MET A 98 -5.30 -2.99 -8.41
N ARG A 99 -4.37 -3.43 -9.27
CA ARG A 99 -2.92 -3.31 -9.00
C ARG A 99 -2.44 -1.86 -8.99
N VAL A 100 -2.91 -1.04 -9.94
CA VAL A 100 -2.62 0.41 -9.96
C VAL A 100 -3.16 1.06 -8.69
N TRP A 101 -4.41 0.76 -8.33
CA TRP A 101 -5.02 1.26 -7.09
C TRP A 101 -4.19 0.92 -5.87
N ALA A 102 -3.91 -0.38 -5.64
CA ALA A 102 -3.16 -0.83 -4.47
C ALA A 102 -1.74 -0.22 -4.42
N ALA A 103 -1.07 -0.06 -5.56
CA ALA A 103 0.24 0.59 -5.61
C ALA A 103 0.16 2.08 -5.21
N LYS A 104 -0.87 2.80 -5.65
CA LYS A 104 -1.10 4.20 -5.26
C LYS A 104 -1.42 4.34 -3.78
N GLU A 105 -2.31 3.50 -3.25
CA GLU A 105 -2.63 3.48 -1.82
C GLU A 105 -1.39 3.14 -0.97
N ALA A 106 -0.58 2.18 -1.39
CA ALA A 106 0.67 1.86 -0.71
C ALA A 106 1.63 3.07 -0.69
N LEU A 107 1.78 3.77 -1.81
CA LEU A 107 2.60 4.98 -1.89
C LEU A 107 2.08 6.08 -0.96
N LEU A 108 0.78 6.36 -0.98
CA LEU A 108 0.18 7.37 -0.09
C LEU A 108 0.32 7.02 1.38
N LYS A 109 0.20 5.73 1.71
CA LYS A 109 0.47 5.22 3.06
C LYS A 109 1.93 5.42 3.46
N ALA A 110 2.89 5.20 2.55
CA ALA A 110 4.30 5.47 2.80
C ALA A 110 4.55 6.96 3.04
N LEU A 111 3.98 7.83 2.21
CA LEU A 111 4.10 9.29 2.35
C LEU A 111 3.39 9.83 3.59
N GLY A 112 2.37 9.16 4.07
CA GLY A 112 1.55 9.61 5.21
C GLY A 112 0.68 10.83 4.91
N THR A 113 0.45 11.13 3.62
CA THR A 113 -0.29 12.31 3.18
C THR A 113 -1.79 12.05 3.01
N GLY A 114 -2.21 10.78 3.04
CA GLY A 114 -3.56 10.42 2.64
C GLY A 114 -3.84 10.80 1.17
N ILE A 115 -5.11 10.89 0.78
CA ILE A 115 -5.52 11.22 -0.60
C ILE A 115 -5.51 12.76 -0.81
N VAL A 116 -4.44 13.43 -0.45
CA VAL A 116 -4.33 14.88 -0.69
C VAL A 116 -3.88 15.11 -2.14
N GLY A 117 -4.69 15.81 -2.92
CA GLY A 117 -4.40 16.11 -4.33
C GLY A 117 -4.96 15.13 -5.35
N GLY A 118 -5.61 14.04 -4.91
CA GLY A 118 -6.23 13.04 -5.77
C GLY A 118 -5.25 11.98 -6.28
N LEU A 119 -5.76 10.76 -6.45
CA LEU A 119 -4.97 9.62 -6.96
C LEU A 119 -4.53 9.80 -8.41
N GLY A 120 -5.30 10.53 -9.22
CA GLY A 120 -4.98 10.80 -10.63
C GLY A 120 -3.81 11.76 -10.86
N ALA A 121 -3.33 12.44 -9.81
CA ALA A 121 -2.27 13.45 -9.93
C ALA A 121 -0.86 12.86 -10.20
N PHE A 122 -0.65 11.58 -9.97
CA PHE A 122 0.63 10.90 -10.18
C PHE A 122 0.42 9.51 -10.78
N ALA A 123 1.44 8.98 -11.43
CA ALA A 123 1.40 7.63 -12.00
C ALA A 123 2.33 6.69 -11.23
N VAL A 124 1.89 5.45 -11.04
CA VAL A 124 2.72 4.34 -10.60
C VAL A 124 2.86 3.35 -11.76
N VAL A 125 4.06 2.82 -11.98
CA VAL A 125 4.27 1.79 -13.00
C VAL A 125 4.01 0.44 -12.32
N PRO A 126 2.92 -0.26 -12.66
CA PRO A 126 2.68 -1.57 -12.07
C PRO A 126 3.79 -2.54 -12.48
N PRO A 127 4.20 -3.48 -11.61
CA PRO A 127 5.13 -4.52 -11.96
C PRO A 127 4.61 -5.31 -13.18
N ARG A 128 5.49 -5.60 -14.15
CA ARG A 128 5.11 -6.34 -15.37
C ARG A 128 4.68 -7.77 -15.07
N ASP A 129 5.12 -8.34 -13.95
CA ASP A 129 4.80 -9.71 -13.54
C ASP A 129 3.84 -9.71 -12.35
N ALA A 130 2.74 -10.44 -12.51
CA ALA A 130 1.62 -10.50 -11.57
C ALA A 130 1.95 -11.14 -10.19
N ALA A 131 3.17 -11.63 -9.99
CA ALA A 131 3.59 -12.31 -8.77
C ALA A 131 4.35 -11.42 -7.76
N THR A 132 4.67 -10.19 -8.13
CA THR A 132 5.42 -9.29 -7.23
C THR A 132 4.43 -8.38 -6.49
N PRO A 133 4.34 -8.43 -5.16
CA PRO A 133 3.56 -7.48 -4.40
C PRO A 133 4.08 -6.06 -4.66
N ALA A 134 3.16 -5.12 -4.87
CA ALA A 134 3.50 -3.71 -5.01
C ALA A 134 3.98 -3.17 -3.65
N THR A 135 5.27 -3.28 -3.40
CA THR A 135 5.92 -2.71 -2.22
C THR A 135 6.68 -1.46 -2.68
N THR A 136 6.31 -0.32 -2.16
CA THR A 136 7.01 0.94 -2.41
C THR A 136 7.78 1.34 -1.17
N ILE A 137 9.10 1.44 -1.30
CA ILE A 137 9.98 2.02 -0.29
C ILE A 137 10.31 3.44 -0.77
N VAL A 138 10.05 4.42 0.05
CA VAL A 138 10.41 5.83 -0.20
C VAL A 138 11.57 6.17 0.74
N GLU A 139 12.72 6.52 0.18
CA GLU A 139 13.90 6.98 0.90
C GLU A 139 13.78 8.45 1.29
#